data_b7845b46814672dde02ac6046cb311e1
#
_entry.id   b7845b46814672dde02ac6046cb311e1
#
_cell.length_a   1.000
_cell.length_b   1.000
_cell.length_c   1.000
_cell.angle_alpha   90.00
_cell.angle_beta   90.00
_cell.angle_gamma   90.00
#
_symmetry.space_group_name_H-M   'P 1'
#
loop_
_entity.id
_entity.type
_entity.pdbx_description
1 polymer ?
#
loop_
_entity_poly.entity_id
_entity_poly.type
_entity_poly.pdbx_seq_one_letter_code
_entity_poly.pdbx_strand_id
1 'polypeptide(L)'
;LVSCAGGGSSSGGSASTTPFTTFSAIAPNTTVQSNGGSAQFTYSPAAVTSNGQSISGATLTTKYDASTNPTSISIQSAQGASVSLNTAIGDTITTAGGIILGTSKDANTNLLLSTGFEYQSFGVWAAGAGSGTAGAFTVGNLTSVANIPTSGTASFTGKSLGVYGSSAGVYSTISDMVATANFSSRSIMFTTSNTINNDTKAAVSGLNLIGSFAYNAGSAVFSGGVVSSNGMSGIASGQFYGPAANEIGGTVSLSGNNGVFTGAFGGKR
;
A
#
# COMPACT_ATOMS: atom_id res chain seq x y z
N LEU A 1 -42.41 -40.45 -25.14
CA LEU A 1 -43.28 -39.92 -24.09
C LEU A 1 -42.49 -39.12 -23.10
N VAL A 2 -42.94 -37.90 -22.96
CA VAL A 2 -42.50 -36.77 -22.16
C VAL A 2 -42.41 -37.08 -20.68
N SER A 3 -41.41 -36.53 -19.97
CA SER A 3 -41.55 -36.13 -18.59
C SER A 3 -40.58 -35.00 -18.23
N CYS A 4 -41.13 -33.91 -17.73
CA CYS A 4 -40.50 -32.71 -17.27
C CYS A 4 -39.67 -32.93 -16.02
N ALA A 5 -38.48 -32.37 -16.00
CA ALA A 5 -37.68 -32.15 -14.82
C ALA A 5 -38.04 -30.81 -14.19
N GLY A 6 -38.45 -30.82 -12.95
CA GLY A 6 -38.58 -29.65 -12.11
C GLY A 6 -37.22 -29.25 -11.56
N GLY A 7 -36.62 -28.16 -12.06
CA GLY A 7 -35.43 -27.56 -11.50
C GLY A 7 -35.79 -26.60 -10.39
N GLY A 8 -35.38 -26.91 -9.16
CA GLY A 8 -35.38 -25.98 -8.04
C GLY A 8 -34.23 -25.00 -8.16
N SER A 9 -34.50 -23.75 -8.51
CA SER A 9 -33.54 -22.68 -8.47
C SER A 9 -33.40 -22.19 -7.03
N SER A 10 -32.33 -22.56 -6.37
CA SER A 10 -31.87 -21.86 -5.17
C SER A 10 -31.21 -20.57 -5.61
N SER A 11 -31.92 -19.47 -5.55
CA SER A 11 -31.38 -18.12 -5.69
C SER A 11 -30.53 -17.77 -4.46
N GLY A 12 -29.30 -18.24 -4.43
CA GLY A 12 -28.26 -17.66 -3.62
C GLY A 12 -27.94 -16.29 -4.23
N GLY A 13 -28.42 -15.22 -3.62
CA GLY A 13 -28.05 -13.87 -4.01
C GLY A 13 -26.55 -13.67 -3.84
N SER A 14 -25.79 -13.88 -4.89
CA SER A 14 -24.45 -13.35 -4.99
C SER A 14 -24.57 -11.84 -4.95
N ALA A 15 -24.10 -11.22 -3.85
CA ALA A 15 -23.85 -9.80 -3.85
C ALA A 15 -22.93 -9.51 -5.04
N SER A 16 -23.45 -8.79 -6.03
CA SER A 16 -22.70 -8.35 -7.19
C SER A 16 -21.65 -7.36 -6.68
N THR A 17 -20.46 -7.86 -6.40
CA THR A 17 -19.30 -7.00 -6.17
C THR A 17 -18.95 -6.42 -7.53
N THR A 18 -19.38 -5.17 -7.74
CA THR A 18 -18.92 -4.39 -8.89
C THR A 18 -17.40 -4.36 -8.81
N PRO A 19 -16.66 -4.78 -9.86
CA PRO A 19 -15.21 -4.73 -9.84
C PRO A 19 -14.78 -3.30 -9.54
N PHE A 20 -13.88 -3.13 -8.57
CA PHE A 20 -13.28 -1.82 -8.29
C PHE A 20 -12.63 -1.28 -9.57
N THR A 21 -13.04 -0.10 -10.01
CA THR A 21 -12.52 0.52 -11.23
C THR A 21 -11.61 1.70 -10.94
N THR A 22 -12.02 2.63 -10.10
CA THR A 22 -11.23 3.82 -9.74
C THR A 22 -11.57 4.32 -8.34
N PHE A 23 -10.59 4.93 -7.65
CA PHE A 23 -10.80 5.61 -6.38
C PHE A 23 -11.41 7.02 -6.55
N SER A 24 -11.37 7.59 -7.76
CA SER A 24 -11.94 8.92 -8.05
C SER A 24 -13.47 8.91 -8.21
N ALA A 25 -14.07 7.75 -8.43
CA ALA A 25 -15.51 7.58 -8.68
C ALA A 25 -16.22 6.83 -7.53
N ILE A 26 -15.82 7.07 -6.28
CA ILE A 26 -16.45 6.45 -5.11
C ILE A 26 -17.84 7.05 -4.91
N ALA A 27 -18.85 6.19 -4.92
CA ALA A 27 -20.22 6.60 -4.67
C ALA A 27 -20.48 6.76 -3.15
N PRO A 28 -21.39 7.67 -2.75
CA PRO A 28 -21.83 7.82 -1.37
C PRO A 28 -22.37 6.50 -0.78
N ASN A 29 -22.17 6.31 0.53
CA ASN A 29 -22.66 5.16 1.30
C ASN A 29 -22.22 3.80 0.74
N THR A 30 -21.03 3.73 0.13
CA THR A 30 -20.50 2.49 -0.44
C THR A 30 -19.40 1.89 0.40
N THR A 31 -19.17 0.60 0.18
CA THR A 31 -17.97 -0.11 0.65
C THR A 31 -17.15 -0.49 -0.57
N VAL A 32 -15.90 -0.06 -0.57
CA VAL A 32 -14.91 -0.39 -1.61
C VAL A 32 -13.93 -1.39 -1.06
N GLN A 33 -13.70 -2.46 -1.81
CA GLN A 33 -12.66 -3.44 -1.51
C GLN A 33 -11.66 -3.50 -2.66
N SER A 34 -10.39 -3.48 -2.33
CA SER A 34 -9.30 -3.56 -3.29
C SER A 34 -8.23 -4.54 -2.81
N ASN A 35 -7.60 -5.24 -3.73
CA ASN A 35 -6.61 -6.27 -3.43
C ASN A 35 -5.22 -5.84 -3.94
N GLY A 36 -4.17 -6.41 -3.33
CA GLY A 36 -2.81 -6.14 -3.73
C GLY A 36 -1.77 -6.80 -2.85
N GLY A 37 -0.63 -6.15 -2.69
CA GLY A 37 0.51 -6.65 -1.93
C GLY A 37 0.71 -5.95 -0.59
N SER A 38 1.50 -6.58 0.28
CA SER A 38 1.92 -6.03 1.56
C SER A 38 3.31 -6.46 1.96
N ALA A 39 3.91 -5.71 2.89
CA ALA A 39 5.11 -6.06 3.62
C ALA A 39 4.87 -5.79 5.11
N GLN A 40 5.50 -6.56 5.99
CA GLN A 40 5.24 -6.50 7.42
C GLN A 40 6.48 -6.79 8.24
N PHE A 41 6.54 -6.24 9.43
CA PHE A 41 7.45 -6.66 10.49
C PHE A 41 6.74 -6.72 11.85
N THR A 42 7.32 -7.47 12.78
CA THR A 42 6.96 -7.47 14.19
C THR A 42 7.99 -6.68 14.98
N TYR A 43 7.55 -6.01 16.04
CA TYR A 43 8.42 -5.26 16.92
C TYR A 43 8.10 -5.51 18.39
N SER A 44 9.13 -5.42 19.21
CA SER A 44 9.08 -5.44 20.66
C SER A 44 10.29 -4.69 21.22
N PRO A 45 10.36 -4.39 22.53
CA PRO A 45 11.55 -3.79 23.14
C PRO A 45 12.82 -4.65 22.99
N ALA A 46 12.66 -5.95 22.78
CA ALA A 46 13.79 -6.89 22.63
C ALA A 46 14.26 -7.07 21.18
N ALA A 47 13.36 -6.93 20.19
CA ALA A 47 13.68 -7.25 18.80
C ALA A 47 12.72 -6.61 17.81
N VAL A 48 13.22 -6.37 16.59
CA VAL A 48 12.44 -6.07 15.39
C VAL A 48 12.75 -7.12 14.34
N THR A 49 11.70 -7.72 13.76
CA THR A 49 11.87 -8.85 12.84
C THR A 49 11.01 -8.67 11.60
N SER A 50 11.62 -8.65 10.41
CA SER A 50 10.89 -8.63 9.15
C SER A 50 10.12 -9.93 8.95
N ASN A 51 8.85 -9.82 8.58
CA ASN A 51 7.98 -10.93 8.19
C ASN A 51 7.89 -11.10 6.67
N GLY A 52 8.72 -10.36 5.93
CA GLY A 52 8.77 -10.40 4.47
C GLY A 52 7.71 -9.56 3.78
N GLN A 53 7.59 -9.78 2.48
CA GLN A 53 6.62 -9.09 1.61
C GLN A 53 5.99 -10.04 0.61
N SER A 54 4.82 -9.67 0.10
CA SER A 54 4.09 -10.36 -0.97
C SER A 54 3.47 -9.33 -1.91
N ILE A 55 3.42 -9.64 -3.20
CA ILE A 55 2.76 -8.80 -4.22
C ILE A 55 1.24 -8.99 -4.31
N SER A 56 0.71 -9.96 -3.58
CA SER A 56 -0.71 -10.31 -3.53
C SER A 56 -1.12 -10.78 -2.15
N GLY A 57 -2.42 -10.92 -1.91
CA GLY A 57 -2.97 -11.42 -0.65
C GLY A 57 -3.25 -10.35 0.39
N ALA A 58 -2.93 -9.08 0.12
CA ALA A 58 -3.40 -7.97 0.94
C ALA A 58 -4.76 -7.48 0.46
N THR A 59 -5.59 -7.03 1.39
CA THR A 59 -6.91 -6.45 1.10
C THR A 59 -7.10 -5.16 1.89
N LEU A 60 -7.53 -4.10 1.20
CA LEU A 60 -8.04 -2.87 1.80
C LEU A 60 -9.54 -2.83 1.62
N THR A 61 -10.29 -2.62 2.69
CA THR A 61 -11.74 -2.37 2.67
C THR A 61 -12.01 -1.02 3.31
N THR A 62 -12.65 -0.11 2.59
CA THR A 62 -13.02 1.22 3.08
C THR A 62 -14.52 1.44 2.94
N LYS A 63 -15.19 1.87 4.03
CA LYS A 63 -16.59 2.32 4.00
C LYS A 63 -16.62 3.83 3.96
N TYR A 64 -17.52 4.35 3.13
CA TYR A 64 -17.72 5.79 2.94
C TYR A 64 -19.13 6.19 3.37
N ASP A 65 -19.27 7.39 3.92
CA ASP A 65 -20.55 8.02 4.26
C ASP A 65 -21.24 8.68 3.04
N ALA A 66 -22.34 9.38 3.29
CA ALA A 66 -23.08 10.11 2.27
C ALA A 66 -22.29 11.26 1.62
N SER A 67 -21.24 11.73 2.27
CA SER A 67 -20.34 12.81 1.78
C SER A 67 -19.04 12.24 1.22
N THR A 68 -18.95 10.92 1.03
CA THR A 68 -17.75 10.20 0.57
C THR A 68 -16.54 10.33 1.49
N ASN A 69 -16.75 10.62 2.78
CA ASN A 69 -15.67 10.52 3.77
C ASN A 69 -15.50 9.08 4.23
N PRO A 70 -14.28 8.60 4.45
CA PRO A 70 -14.05 7.27 5.00
C PRO A 70 -14.50 7.21 6.47
N THR A 71 -15.36 6.26 6.79
CA THR A 71 -15.87 6.02 8.15
C THR A 71 -15.32 4.74 8.77
N SER A 72 -14.87 3.81 7.95
CA SER A 72 -14.16 2.61 8.40
C SER A 72 -13.11 2.22 7.38
N ILE A 73 -11.94 1.83 7.87
CA ILE A 73 -10.82 1.33 7.07
C ILE A 73 -10.36 0.03 7.69
N SER A 74 -10.31 -1.05 6.91
CA SER A 74 -9.80 -2.35 7.35
C SER A 74 -8.74 -2.84 6.37
N ILE A 75 -7.61 -3.30 6.89
CA ILE A 75 -6.49 -3.85 6.14
C ILE A 75 -6.26 -5.27 6.64
N GLN A 76 -6.21 -6.21 5.71
CA GLN A 76 -5.70 -7.55 5.93
C GLN A 76 -4.39 -7.69 5.17
N SER A 77 -3.30 -7.95 5.86
CA SER A 77 -2.01 -8.17 5.21
C SER A 77 -1.87 -9.61 4.71
N ALA A 78 -1.06 -9.81 3.69
CA ALA A 78 -0.70 -11.14 3.20
C ALA A 78 0.07 -11.98 4.25
N GLN A 79 0.69 -11.33 5.24
CA GLN A 79 1.45 -11.94 6.33
C GLN A 79 0.57 -12.24 7.56
N GLY A 80 -0.75 -12.02 7.46
CA GLY A 80 -1.72 -12.40 8.48
C GLY A 80 -2.13 -11.31 9.49
N ALA A 81 -1.49 -10.13 9.49
CA ALA A 81 -1.96 -9.04 10.34
C ALA A 81 -3.28 -8.45 9.82
N SER A 82 -4.17 -8.10 10.74
CA SER A 82 -5.41 -7.39 10.46
C SER A 82 -5.47 -6.13 11.30
N VAL A 83 -5.76 -5.00 10.65
CA VAL A 83 -5.91 -3.68 11.28
C VAL A 83 -7.23 -3.08 10.84
N SER A 84 -8.00 -2.53 11.78
CA SER A 84 -9.29 -1.92 11.49
C SER A 84 -9.48 -0.67 12.32
N LEU A 85 -10.00 0.37 11.66
CA LEU A 85 -10.44 1.63 12.28
C LEU A 85 -11.89 1.90 11.90
N ASN A 86 -12.68 2.40 12.85
CA ASN A 86 -14.08 2.69 12.65
C ASN A 86 -14.52 3.88 13.53
N THR A 87 -14.97 4.95 12.90
CA THR A 87 -15.39 6.18 13.60
C THR A 87 -16.59 5.94 14.53
N ALA A 88 -17.43 4.93 14.25
CA ALA A 88 -18.59 4.60 15.10
C ALA A 88 -18.21 4.09 16.50
N ILE A 89 -16.99 3.59 16.70
CA ILE A 89 -16.48 3.14 17.99
C ILE A 89 -15.53 4.13 18.65
N GLY A 90 -15.35 5.30 18.04
CA GLY A 90 -14.54 6.40 18.56
C GLY A 90 -13.13 6.49 18.01
N ASP A 91 -12.79 5.71 16.96
CA ASP A 91 -11.55 5.91 16.24
C ASP A 91 -11.60 7.21 15.41
N THR A 92 -10.45 7.80 15.15
CA THR A 92 -10.34 9.01 14.34
C THR A 92 -9.83 8.66 12.94
N ILE A 93 -10.49 9.20 11.92
CA ILE A 93 -10.08 9.11 10.51
C ILE A 93 -10.18 10.54 9.95
N THR A 94 -9.06 11.14 9.61
CA THR A 94 -8.98 12.52 9.09
C THR A 94 -8.17 12.57 7.81
N THR A 95 -8.50 13.51 6.92
CA THR A 95 -7.77 13.70 5.67
C THR A 95 -7.06 15.04 5.70
N ALA A 96 -5.75 15.05 5.47
CA ALA A 96 -4.93 16.25 5.40
C ALA A 96 -3.79 16.07 4.40
N GLY A 97 -3.57 17.04 3.51
CA GLY A 97 -2.41 17.06 2.61
C GLY A 97 -2.32 15.86 1.65
N GLY A 98 -3.44 15.26 1.24
CA GLY A 98 -3.46 14.08 0.37
C GLY A 98 -3.17 12.76 1.09
N ILE A 99 -3.27 12.76 2.43
CA ILE A 99 -3.08 11.58 3.27
C ILE A 99 -4.26 11.46 4.23
N ILE A 100 -4.79 10.26 4.38
CA ILE A 100 -5.69 9.90 5.47
C ILE A 100 -4.83 9.49 6.67
N LEU A 101 -5.10 10.11 7.80
CA LEU A 101 -4.54 9.80 9.11
C LEU A 101 -5.61 9.06 9.90
N GLY A 102 -5.31 7.85 10.33
CA GLY A 102 -6.21 7.04 11.16
C GLY A 102 -5.55 6.70 12.49
N THR A 103 -6.30 6.83 13.60
CA THR A 103 -5.82 6.45 14.93
C THR A 103 -6.96 5.78 15.68
N SER A 104 -6.69 4.62 16.30
CA SER A 104 -7.65 3.97 17.17
C SER A 104 -7.91 4.78 18.43
N LYS A 105 -9.09 4.61 19.02
CA LYS A 105 -9.52 5.31 20.26
C LYS A 105 -8.54 5.14 21.42
N ASP A 106 -7.88 3.99 21.50
CA ASP A 106 -6.87 3.66 22.52
C ASP A 106 -5.45 4.10 22.12
N ALA A 107 -5.30 4.75 20.97
CA ALA A 107 -4.03 5.19 20.38
C ALA A 107 -3.01 4.05 20.08
N ASN A 108 -3.44 2.78 20.12
CA ASN A 108 -2.56 1.64 19.87
C ASN A 108 -2.40 1.30 18.38
N THR A 109 -3.26 1.86 17.52
CA THR A 109 -3.20 1.64 16.08
C THR A 109 -3.13 2.99 15.36
N ASN A 110 -2.14 3.13 14.50
CA ASN A 110 -1.96 4.28 13.61
C ASN A 110 -1.91 3.81 12.15
N LEU A 111 -2.53 4.57 11.28
CA LEU A 111 -2.61 4.33 9.83
C LEU A 111 -2.29 5.62 9.07
N LEU A 112 -1.46 5.51 8.05
CA LEU A 112 -1.31 6.51 6.99
C LEU A 112 -1.74 5.88 5.67
N LEU A 113 -2.66 6.51 4.96
CA LEU A 113 -3.16 6.05 3.66
C LEU A 113 -3.07 7.20 2.66
N SER A 114 -2.43 6.98 1.54
CA SER A 114 -2.32 7.98 0.48
C SER A 114 -3.63 8.11 -0.30
N THR A 115 -4.00 9.35 -0.63
CA THR A 115 -5.16 9.70 -1.46
C THR A 115 -4.72 10.42 -2.73
N GLY A 116 -5.67 10.67 -3.64
CA GLY A 116 -5.39 11.42 -4.87
C GLY A 116 -4.82 10.58 -6.02
N PHE A 117 -4.81 9.26 -5.87
CA PHE A 117 -4.58 8.30 -6.94
C PHE A 117 -5.91 7.79 -7.49
N GLU A 118 -5.95 7.47 -8.77
CA GLU A 118 -7.16 7.03 -9.44
C GLU A 118 -7.29 5.50 -9.42
N TYR A 119 -6.18 4.80 -9.66
CA TYR A 119 -6.18 3.35 -9.85
C TYR A 119 -5.55 2.57 -8.71
N GLN A 120 -4.89 3.25 -7.77
CA GLN A 120 -4.26 2.61 -6.63
C GLN A 120 -4.54 3.35 -5.31
N SER A 121 -4.34 2.64 -4.22
CA SER A 121 -4.19 3.19 -2.88
C SER A 121 -3.05 2.44 -2.18
N PHE A 122 -2.31 3.14 -1.36
CA PHE A 122 -1.21 2.56 -0.61
C PHE A 122 -1.07 3.24 0.74
N GLY A 123 -0.51 2.52 1.68
CA GLY A 123 -0.38 3.05 3.03
C GLY A 123 0.48 2.19 3.92
N VAL A 124 0.58 2.64 5.17
CA VAL A 124 1.30 1.95 6.24
C VAL A 124 0.48 1.95 7.51
N TRP A 125 0.72 0.98 8.36
CA TRP A 125 0.13 0.90 9.70
C TRP A 125 1.17 0.52 10.74
N ALA A 126 0.89 0.86 11.99
CA ALA A 126 1.53 0.29 13.16
C ALA A 126 0.44 -0.01 14.20
N ALA A 127 0.44 -1.21 14.77
CA ALA A 127 -0.54 -1.68 15.73
C ALA A 127 0.15 -2.37 16.91
N GLY A 128 -0.17 -1.91 18.13
CA GLY A 128 0.36 -2.39 19.40
C GLY A 128 1.15 -1.33 20.16
N ALA A 129 0.97 -1.29 21.49
CA ALA A 129 1.70 -0.41 22.40
C ALA A 129 3.01 -1.08 22.85
N GLY A 130 4.15 -0.55 22.43
CA GLY A 130 5.49 -1.07 22.79
C GLY A 130 5.89 -2.37 22.10
N SER A 131 4.94 -3.23 21.75
CA SER A 131 5.15 -4.42 20.91
C SER A 131 3.93 -4.67 20.03
N GLY A 132 4.16 -5.19 18.82
CA GLY A 132 3.09 -5.40 17.87
C GLY A 132 3.55 -5.67 16.46
N THR A 133 2.73 -5.27 15.50
CA THR A 133 3.00 -5.39 14.07
C THR A 133 2.97 -4.02 13.40
N ALA A 134 3.82 -3.85 12.41
CA ALA A 134 3.77 -2.71 11.52
C ALA A 134 3.92 -3.20 10.08
N GLY A 135 3.35 -2.48 9.15
CA GLY A 135 3.41 -2.91 7.76
C GLY A 135 3.02 -1.85 6.77
N ALA A 136 3.13 -2.24 5.51
CA ALA A 136 2.81 -1.44 4.35
C ALA A 136 1.97 -2.25 3.37
N PHE A 137 1.15 -1.58 2.58
CA PHE A 137 0.34 -2.23 1.55
C PHE A 137 0.21 -1.32 0.33
N THR A 138 -0.01 -1.95 -0.82
CA THR A 138 -0.41 -1.31 -2.07
C THR A 138 -1.50 -2.15 -2.71
N VAL A 139 -2.59 -1.53 -3.10
CA VAL A 139 -3.79 -2.18 -3.66
C VAL A 139 -4.33 -1.36 -4.83
N GLY A 140 -5.04 -1.97 -5.75
CA GLY A 140 -5.63 -1.21 -6.85
C GLY A 140 -6.06 -2.02 -8.05
N ASN A 141 -6.42 -1.29 -9.11
CA ASN A 141 -6.78 -1.83 -10.40
C ASN A 141 -5.52 -1.97 -11.27
N LEU A 142 -5.05 -3.20 -11.40
CA LEU A 142 -3.79 -3.52 -12.08
C LEU A 142 -3.88 -3.25 -13.58
N THR A 143 -2.78 -2.77 -14.15
CA THR A 143 -2.63 -2.73 -15.61
C THR A 143 -2.59 -4.15 -16.18
N SER A 144 -3.45 -4.42 -17.14
CA SER A 144 -3.35 -5.66 -17.93
C SER A 144 -1.97 -5.73 -18.60
N VAL A 145 -1.35 -6.90 -18.58
CA VAL A 145 -0.03 -7.12 -19.20
C VAL A 145 0.02 -6.66 -20.67
N ALA A 146 -1.05 -6.87 -21.40
CA ALA A 146 -1.16 -6.44 -22.81
C ALA A 146 -1.15 -4.92 -23.00
N ASN A 147 -1.46 -4.17 -21.95
CA ASN A 147 -1.55 -2.70 -21.98
C ASN A 147 -0.32 -2.00 -21.37
N ILE A 148 0.67 -2.76 -20.92
CA ILE A 148 1.94 -2.17 -20.48
C ILE A 148 2.70 -1.71 -21.73
N PRO A 149 3.17 -0.46 -21.79
CA PRO A 149 3.98 0.01 -22.92
C PRO A 149 5.22 -0.87 -23.13
N THR A 150 5.56 -1.11 -24.37
CA THR A 150 6.75 -1.91 -24.74
C THR A 150 7.93 -1.06 -25.18
N SER A 151 7.74 0.26 -25.27
CA SER A 151 8.77 1.22 -25.67
C SER A 151 8.56 2.59 -25.01
N GLY A 152 9.58 3.42 -25.05
CA GLY A 152 9.56 4.76 -24.47
C GLY A 152 9.88 4.76 -22.97
N THR A 153 9.73 5.94 -22.36
CA THR A 153 9.98 6.19 -20.94
C THR A 153 8.79 6.90 -20.30
N ALA A 154 8.61 6.69 -19.00
CA ALA A 154 7.64 7.45 -18.21
C ALA A 154 8.24 7.79 -16.84
N SER A 155 7.98 9.01 -16.38
CA SER A 155 8.30 9.44 -15.01
C SER A 155 7.02 9.47 -14.19
N PHE A 156 7.08 8.88 -13.00
CA PHE A 156 5.99 8.84 -12.03
C PHE A 156 6.42 9.62 -10.79
N THR A 157 5.59 10.55 -10.37
CA THR A 157 5.82 11.35 -9.16
C THR A 157 4.73 11.08 -8.12
N GLY A 158 5.10 11.09 -6.85
CA GLY A 158 4.15 10.81 -5.79
C GLY A 158 4.78 10.77 -4.41
N LYS A 159 4.33 9.84 -3.58
CA LYS A 159 4.77 9.71 -2.19
C LYS A 159 5.23 8.30 -1.88
N SER A 160 6.11 8.21 -0.87
CA SER A 160 6.38 6.98 -0.15
C SER A 160 6.02 7.18 1.32
N LEU A 161 5.28 6.24 1.87
CA LEU A 161 4.92 6.15 3.28
C LEU A 161 5.69 4.99 3.87
N GLY A 162 6.23 5.13 5.07
CA GLY A 162 7.02 4.09 5.70
C GLY A 162 6.80 3.98 7.19
N VAL A 163 7.16 2.84 7.75
CA VAL A 163 7.31 2.63 9.18
C VAL A 163 8.72 2.12 9.43
N TYR A 164 9.45 2.82 10.27
CA TYR A 164 10.74 2.40 10.77
C TYR A 164 10.58 1.85 12.19
N GLY A 165 11.17 0.70 12.45
CA GLY A 165 11.19 0.07 13.76
C GLY A 165 12.62 -0.25 14.20
N SER A 166 12.89 -0.01 15.48
CA SER A 166 14.13 -0.37 16.16
C SER A 166 13.85 -0.68 17.62
N SER A 167 14.86 -1.04 18.40
CA SER A 167 14.73 -1.18 19.86
C SER A 167 14.32 0.11 20.58
N ALA A 168 14.50 1.26 19.93
CA ALA A 168 14.09 2.58 20.46
C ALA A 168 12.60 2.89 20.23
N GLY A 169 11.88 2.06 19.44
CA GLY A 169 10.47 2.23 19.12
C GLY A 169 10.18 2.23 17.63
N VAL A 170 8.94 2.61 17.31
CA VAL A 170 8.40 2.61 15.94
C VAL A 170 7.87 4.00 15.63
N TYR A 171 8.13 4.50 14.43
CA TYR A 171 7.54 5.75 13.93
C TYR A 171 7.25 5.68 12.44
N SER A 172 6.27 6.44 11.99
CA SER A 172 5.92 6.55 10.57
C SER A 172 6.71 7.64 9.85
N THR A 173 6.91 7.47 8.54
CA THR A 173 7.62 8.42 7.68
C THR A 173 6.81 8.77 6.44
N ILE A 174 7.06 9.96 5.91
CA ILE A 174 6.53 10.44 4.63
C ILE A 174 7.69 10.97 3.81
N SER A 175 7.74 10.60 2.52
CA SER A 175 8.77 11.05 1.58
C SER A 175 8.15 11.46 0.26
N ASP A 176 8.82 12.31 -0.49
CA ASP A 176 8.58 12.47 -1.92
C ASP A 176 9.17 11.27 -2.68
N MET A 177 8.51 10.85 -3.74
CA MET A 177 8.92 9.70 -4.55
C MET A 177 8.96 10.07 -6.04
N VAL A 178 10.02 9.59 -6.72
CA VAL A 178 10.13 9.60 -8.18
C VAL A 178 10.53 8.21 -8.65
N ALA A 179 9.81 7.70 -9.67
CA ALA A 179 10.17 6.48 -10.37
C ALA A 179 10.21 6.77 -11.88
N THR A 180 11.28 6.36 -12.56
CA THR A 180 11.40 6.48 -14.02
C THR A 180 11.48 5.10 -14.64
N ALA A 181 10.44 4.72 -15.38
CA ALA A 181 10.37 3.47 -16.11
C ALA A 181 10.88 3.64 -17.55
N ASN A 182 11.77 2.76 -17.97
CA ASN A 182 12.12 2.55 -19.37
C ASN A 182 11.46 1.24 -19.83
N PHE A 183 10.44 1.36 -20.65
CA PHE A 183 9.63 0.21 -21.08
C PHE A 183 10.37 -0.69 -22.08
N SER A 184 11.30 -0.14 -22.85
CA SER A 184 12.10 -0.95 -23.80
C SER A 184 13.06 -1.88 -23.07
N SER A 185 13.77 -1.39 -22.04
CA SER A 185 14.68 -2.19 -21.23
C SER A 185 13.97 -2.88 -20.05
N ARG A 186 12.71 -2.57 -19.80
CA ARG A 186 11.93 -3.08 -18.66
C ARG A 186 12.62 -2.83 -17.32
N SER A 187 13.18 -1.65 -17.17
CA SER A 187 13.87 -1.22 -15.96
C SER A 187 13.20 0.01 -15.35
N ILE A 188 13.28 0.14 -14.03
CA ILE A 188 12.69 1.25 -13.28
C ILE A 188 13.74 1.74 -12.29
N MET A 189 14.09 3.03 -12.40
CA MET A 189 14.88 3.72 -11.37
C MET A 189 13.92 4.33 -10.36
N PHE A 190 14.21 4.17 -9.07
CA PHE A 190 13.37 4.60 -7.96
C PHE A 190 14.19 5.42 -6.96
N THR A 191 13.66 6.55 -6.53
CA THR A 191 14.27 7.39 -5.49
C THR A 191 13.21 7.98 -4.59
N THR A 192 13.56 8.18 -3.32
CA THR A 192 12.80 9.03 -2.40
C THR A 192 13.68 10.15 -1.87
N SER A 193 13.06 11.25 -1.50
CA SER A 193 13.71 12.44 -0.94
C SER A 193 12.80 13.10 0.10
N ASN A 194 13.35 14.08 0.82
CA ASN A 194 12.61 14.85 1.81
C ASN A 194 11.89 13.97 2.85
N THR A 195 12.51 12.86 3.24
CA THR A 195 11.92 11.96 4.23
C THR A 195 11.85 12.65 5.59
N ILE A 196 10.65 12.68 6.16
CA ILE A 196 10.36 13.21 7.48
C ILE A 196 9.74 12.15 8.38
N ASN A 197 10.01 12.22 9.66
CA ASN A 197 9.22 11.56 10.69
C ASN A 197 7.84 12.23 10.73
N ASN A 198 6.77 11.46 10.59
CA ASN A 198 5.42 12.02 10.50
C ASN A 198 4.94 12.64 11.82
N ASP A 199 5.42 12.17 12.97
CA ASP A 199 4.95 12.63 14.28
C ASP A 199 5.67 13.93 14.67
N THR A 200 7.00 13.95 14.56
CA THR A 200 7.85 15.09 14.98
C THR A 200 8.06 16.11 13.87
N LYS A 201 7.75 15.78 12.61
CA LYS A 201 8.06 16.54 11.39
C LYS A 201 9.56 16.77 11.15
N ALA A 202 10.42 16.14 11.94
CA ALA A 202 11.86 16.23 11.79
C ALA A 202 12.33 15.47 10.52
N ALA A 203 13.34 16.02 9.85
CA ALA A 203 13.97 15.35 8.72
C ALA A 203 14.69 14.08 9.19
N VAL A 204 14.47 12.98 8.47
CA VAL A 204 15.14 11.68 8.65
C VAL A 204 15.76 11.23 7.34
N SER A 205 16.61 12.07 6.77
CA SER A 205 17.22 11.89 5.45
C SER A 205 18.01 10.58 5.31
N GLY A 206 18.44 9.97 6.42
CA GLY A 206 19.02 8.63 6.42
C GLY A 206 18.07 7.55 5.88
N LEU A 207 16.77 7.80 5.88
CA LEU A 207 15.75 6.91 5.32
C LEU A 207 15.31 7.31 3.89
N ASN A 208 16.03 8.21 3.22
CA ASN A 208 15.87 8.38 1.78
C ASN A 208 16.32 7.08 1.07
N LEU A 209 15.55 6.65 0.09
CA LEU A 209 15.72 5.38 -0.61
C LEU A 209 16.20 5.59 -2.03
N ILE A 210 17.03 4.65 -2.50
CA ILE A 210 17.36 4.49 -3.92
C ILE A 210 17.25 3.02 -4.29
N GLY A 211 16.66 2.74 -5.47
CA GLY A 211 16.48 1.38 -5.96
C GLY A 211 16.47 1.28 -7.48
N SER A 212 16.70 0.08 -7.95
CA SER A 212 16.56 -0.27 -9.36
C SER A 212 15.77 -1.56 -9.48
N PHE A 213 14.69 -1.51 -10.25
CA PHE A 213 13.77 -2.63 -10.43
C PHE A 213 13.76 -3.08 -11.88
N ALA A 214 13.38 -4.33 -12.08
CA ALA A 214 13.16 -4.90 -13.40
C ALA A 214 11.87 -5.73 -13.41
N TYR A 215 11.30 -5.90 -14.60
CA TYR A 215 10.18 -6.81 -14.85
C TYR A 215 10.40 -7.60 -16.14
N ASN A 216 9.84 -8.80 -16.19
CA ASN A 216 9.97 -9.65 -17.37
C ASN A 216 8.95 -9.28 -18.47
N ALA A 217 9.25 -9.64 -19.70
CA ALA A 217 8.25 -9.60 -20.77
C ALA A 217 7.04 -10.46 -20.37
N GLY A 218 5.83 -9.93 -20.55
CA GLY A 218 4.61 -10.61 -20.15
C GLY A 218 4.31 -10.55 -18.64
N SER A 219 4.94 -9.65 -17.90
CA SER A 219 4.67 -9.44 -16.48
C SER A 219 4.38 -7.96 -16.19
N ALA A 220 3.38 -7.71 -15.34
CA ALA A 220 3.11 -6.39 -14.76
C ALA A 220 3.84 -6.17 -13.43
N VAL A 221 4.47 -7.22 -12.89
CA VAL A 221 5.16 -7.21 -11.60
C VAL A 221 6.63 -6.89 -11.82
N PHE A 222 7.13 -5.91 -11.09
CA PHE A 222 8.55 -5.58 -11.02
C PHE A 222 9.09 -5.82 -9.61
N SER A 223 10.38 -6.06 -9.51
CA SER A 223 11.10 -6.13 -8.24
C SER A 223 12.57 -5.76 -8.39
N GLY A 224 13.22 -5.45 -7.28
CA GLY A 224 14.64 -5.18 -7.27
C GLY A 224 15.17 -4.74 -5.92
N GLY A 225 16.48 -4.52 -5.87
CA GLY A 225 17.18 -4.07 -4.68
C GLY A 225 16.88 -2.60 -4.36
N VAL A 226 16.80 -2.30 -3.07
CA VAL A 226 16.67 -0.94 -2.51
C VAL A 226 17.65 -0.79 -1.37
N VAL A 227 18.25 0.40 -1.29
CA VAL A 227 19.10 0.81 -0.16
C VAL A 227 18.63 2.15 0.37
N SER A 228 18.81 2.37 1.66
CA SER A 228 18.59 3.67 2.29
C SER A 228 19.90 4.42 2.43
N SER A 229 19.84 5.74 2.58
CA SER A 229 21.02 6.59 2.74
C SER A 229 21.81 6.29 4.03
N ASN A 230 21.20 5.67 5.03
CA ASN A 230 21.90 5.23 6.25
C ASN A 230 22.42 3.79 6.17
N GLY A 231 22.35 3.13 4.99
CA GLY A 231 22.95 1.81 4.76
C GLY A 231 22.07 0.60 5.05
N MET A 232 20.77 0.77 5.29
CA MET A 232 19.85 -0.37 5.29
C MET A 232 19.69 -0.87 3.86
N SER A 233 19.44 -2.17 3.70
CA SER A 233 19.26 -2.79 2.39
C SER A 233 18.13 -3.81 2.40
N GLY A 234 17.57 -4.08 1.23
CA GLY A 234 16.51 -5.05 1.04
C GLY A 234 15.93 -5.00 -0.36
N ILE A 235 14.65 -5.30 -0.46
CA ILE A 235 13.95 -5.41 -1.74
C ILE A 235 12.68 -4.58 -1.76
N ALA A 236 12.30 -4.15 -2.96
CA ALA A 236 10.97 -3.67 -3.28
C ALA A 236 10.33 -4.55 -4.34
N SER A 237 9.02 -4.65 -4.27
CA SER A 237 8.19 -5.28 -5.30
C SER A 237 6.96 -4.42 -5.56
N GLY A 238 6.53 -4.34 -6.81
CA GLY A 238 5.40 -3.52 -7.17
C GLY A 238 4.79 -3.87 -8.51
N GLN A 239 3.83 -3.04 -8.92
CA GLN A 239 3.00 -3.27 -10.10
C GLN A 239 2.64 -1.94 -10.76
N PHE A 240 2.22 -2.01 -12.02
CA PHE A 240 1.59 -0.90 -12.72
C PHE A 240 0.08 -0.94 -12.53
N TYR A 241 -0.54 0.25 -12.43
CA TYR A 241 -1.97 0.42 -12.21
C TYR A 241 -2.59 1.30 -13.30
N GLY A 242 -3.89 1.06 -13.54
CA GLY A 242 -4.66 1.77 -14.55
C GLY A 242 -4.54 1.20 -15.96
N PRO A 243 -5.33 1.72 -16.91
CA PRO A 243 -5.52 1.09 -18.23
C PRO A 243 -4.25 1.06 -19.10
N ALA A 244 -3.26 1.92 -18.85
CA ALA A 244 -2.06 2.04 -19.68
C ALA A 244 -0.80 2.33 -18.83
N ALA A 245 -0.66 1.70 -17.66
CA ALA A 245 0.38 1.99 -16.67
C ALA A 245 0.39 3.48 -16.27
N ASN A 246 -0.79 4.02 -15.97
CA ASN A 246 -0.96 5.41 -15.57
C ASN A 246 -0.31 5.72 -14.22
N GLU A 247 -0.28 4.71 -13.35
CA GLU A 247 0.28 4.78 -12.02
C GLU A 247 1.21 3.60 -11.76
N ILE A 248 2.12 3.78 -10.82
CA ILE A 248 3.05 2.76 -10.33
C ILE A 248 2.98 2.72 -8.81
N GLY A 249 3.05 1.53 -8.23
CA GLY A 249 3.07 1.38 -6.79
C GLY A 249 3.66 0.05 -6.35
N GLY A 250 4.03 -0.01 -5.07
CA GLY A 250 4.66 -1.19 -4.52
C GLY A 250 4.96 -1.07 -3.03
N THR A 251 5.57 -2.11 -2.49
CA THR A 251 6.05 -2.18 -1.12
C THR A 251 7.56 -2.34 -1.07
N VAL A 252 8.15 -1.88 0.02
CA VAL A 252 9.58 -1.95 0.32
C VAL A 252 9.77 -2.64 1.67
N SER A 253 10.77 -3.49 1.78
CA SER A 253 11.21 -4.09 3.05
C SER A 253 12.72 -4.04 3.14
N LEU A 254 13.25 -3.31 4.13
CA LEU A 254 14.69 -3.17 4.37
C LEU A 254 15.02 -3.59 5.79
N SER A 255 16.24 -4.05 5.98
CA SER A 255 16.83 -4.31 7.31
C SER A 255 18.26 -3.84 7.36
N GLY A 256 18.77 -3.60 8.56
CA GLY A 256 20.14 -3.11 8.81
C GLY A 256 20.17 -2.03 9.89
N ASN A 257 21.37 -1.70 10.36
CA ASN A 257 21.58 -0.66 11.39
C ASN A 257 20.68 -0.82 12.63
N ASN A 258 20.51 -2.07 13.09
CA ASN A 258 19.67 -2.45 14.22
C ASN A 258 18.19 -2.08 14.08
N GLY A 259 17.69 -1.97 12.83
CA GLY A 259 16.30 -1.64 12.54
C GLY A 259 15.74 -2.37 11.33
N VAL A 260 14.43 -2.23 11.16
CA VAL A 260 13.65 -2.67 10.00
C VAL A 260 12.85 -1.49 9.48
N PHE A 261 12.79 -1.35 8.17
CA PHE A 261 11.92 -0.39 7.50
C PHE A 261 10.99 -1.14 6.56
N THR A 262 9.71 -0.85 6.67
CA THR A 262 8.70 -1.31 5.73
C THR A 262 7.94 -0.10 5.20
N GLY A 263 7.78 -0.02 3.90
CA GLY A 263 7.13 1.11 3.25
C GLY A 263 6.27 0.70 2.06
N ALA A 264 5.38 1.60 1.68
CA ALA A 264 4.66 1.55 0.41
C ALA A 264 4.90 2.84 -0.37
N PHE A 265 4.86 2.77 -1.66
CA PHE A 265 5.01 3.91 -2.54
C PHE A 265 3.99 3.90 -3.66
N GLY A 266 3.66 5.08 -4.14
CA GLY A 266 2.83 5.26 -5.31
C GLY A 266 3.16 6.56 -6.03
N GLY A 267 3.12 6.50 -7.37
CA GLY A 267 3.34 7.63 -8.25
C GLY A 267 2.40 7.60 -9.44
N LYS A 268 2.13 8.77 -10.00
CA LYS A 268 1.37 8.95 -11.23
C LYS A 268 2.16 9.79 -12.22
N ARG A 269 1.85 9.59 -13.52
CA ARG A 269 2.46 10.35 -14.63
C ARG A 269 2.05 11.80 -14.60
#